data_b5a87be017db07c46cdb66a437e8bbb2
#
_entry.id   b5a87be017db07c46cdb66a437e8bbb2
#
_cell.length_a   1.000
_cell.length_b   1.000
_cell.length_c   1.000
_cell.angle_alpha   90.00
_cell.angle_beta   90.00
_cell.angle_gamma   90.00
#
_symmetry.space_group_name_H-M   'P 1'
#
loop_
_entity.id
_entity.type
_entity.pdbx_description
1 polymer ?
#
loop_
_entity_poly.entity_id
_entity_poly.type
_entity_poly.pdbx_seq_one_letter_code
_entity_poly.pdbx_strand_id
1 'polypeptide(L)'
;NVAALLASPLADGLFQKAIIQSGIVSVASLSEAESDYPSDGVSGTISSQEILYQLLINDGIAEDLVAAKRHLANLTSSEIAGYLRAQTPANLLQAEQAAKPRKVGMTRVFPDGVVVRSDGIVGALKDPARTKVPVLVGTNRDETKLFNAMDPHLVEWGQPDGLWSFIDRMPLTIKNPNYYEAMSEYGSDFWKLRATDDVARSLTQSEQTVFAYRFDWDELPTIQDLDYADLLGAGHAMELLFLFPAAMEQTLVSKFVIGDGAESADRLSQQMRNYWAAFAYTGKPNLGLPAPQPTWPVWQAADNVERFLVLDSDQDQGIVSSTAALTLNGLLAKLEQDPRFDLMGRCQALYGLTYRNGDGIDPAAWQTFAAGQCLDRDYQTVTQLLERQQF
;
A
#
# COMPACT_ATOMS: atom_id res chain seq x y z
N ASN A 1 -2.29 -3.67 -9.74
CA ASN A 1 -2.58 -4.34 -11.02
C ASN A 1 -3.90 -5.13 -10.97
N VAL A 2 -4.15 -6.02 -9.97
CA VAL A 2 -5.37 -6.87 -9.94
C VAL A 2 -6.64 -6.01 -9.91
N ALA A 3 -6.68 -4.96 -9.07
CA ALA A 3 -7.83 -4.05 -9.02
C ALA A 3 -8.06 -3.31 -10.35
N ALA A 4 -6.97 -2.90 -11.04
CA ALA A 4 -7.07 -2.27 -12.36
C ALA A 4 -7.62 -3.24 -13.42
N LEU A 5 -7.15 -4.49 -13.44
CA LEU A 5 -7.70 -5.52 -14.33
C LEU A 5 -9.15 -5.84 -14.00
N LEU A 6 -9.49 -5.93 -12.70
CA LEU A 6 -10.87 -6.12 -12.25
C LEU A 6 -11.77 -4.96 -12.71
N ALA A 7 -11.26 -3.73 -12.76
CA ALA A 7 -11.98 -2.54 -13.19
C ALA A 7 -12.00 -2.33 -14.73
N SER A 8 -11.13 -3.02 -15.48
CA SER A 8 -10.97 -2.80 -16.92
C SER A 8 -12.05 -3.53 -17.73
N PRO A 9 -12.76 -2.83 -18.64
CA PRO A 9 -13.70 -3.48 -19.55
C PRO A 9 -13.01 -4.44 -20.54
N LEU A 10 -11.72 -4.23 -20.81
CA LEU A 10 -10.95 -5.11 -21.71
C LEU A 10 -10.62 -6.46 -21.07
N ALA A 11 -10.75 -6.57 -19.75
CA ALA A 11 -10.50 -7.82 -19.02
C ALA A 11 -11.78 -8.62 -18.71
N ASP A 12 -12.94 -8.14 -19.16
CA ASP A 12 -14.21 -8.84 -18.96
C ASP A 12 -14.18 -10.24 -19.56
N GLY A 13 -14.54 -11.23 -18.73
CA GLY A 13 -14.58 -12.65 -19.13
C GLY A 13 -13.20 -13.35 -19.17
N LEU A 14 -12.09 -12.65 -18.92
CA LEU A 14 -10.76 -13.27 -18.93
C LEU A 14 -10.42 -14.02 -17.65
N PHE A 15 -11.13 -13.77 -16.57
CA PHE A 15 -10.96 -14.47 -15.27
C PHE A 15 -12.32 -14.64 -14.57
N GLN A 16 -12.40 -15.61 -13.69
CA GLN A 16 -13.63 -16.00 -12.99
C GLN A 16 -13.62 -15.63 -11.51
N LYS A 17 -12.49 -15.20 -10.98
CA LYS A 17 -12.30 -14.81 -9.58
C LYS A 17 -11.13 -13.85 -9.47
N ALA A 18 -11.10 -13.03 -8.43
CA ALA A 18 -9.96 -12.15 -8.16
C ALA A 18 -9.57 -12.19 -6.68
N ILE A 19 -8.26 -12.15 -6.41
CA ILE A 19 -7.70 -11.99 -5.07
C ILE A 19 -6.85 -10.72 -5.10
N ILE A 20 -7.18 -9.77 -4.22
CA ILE A 20 -6.48 -8.49 -4.07
C ILE A 20 -5.88 -8.44 -2.67
N GLN A 21 -4.56 -8.53 -2.59
CA GLN A 21 -3.81 -8.47 -1.34
C GLN A 21 -3.10 -7.12 -1.27
N SER A 22 -3.43 -6.33 -0.27
CA SER A 22 -2.86 -4.99 0.00
C SER A 22 -2.84 -4.08 -1.23
N GLY A 23 -3.91 -4.15 -2.04
CA GLY A 23 -4.02 -3.44 -3.31
C GLY A 23 -4.05 -1.91 -3.12
N ILE A 24 -3.49 -1.19 -4.09
CA ILE A 24 -3.65 0.26 -4.19
C ILE A 24 -4.65 0.52 -5.32
N VAL A 25 -5.72 1.24 -5.01
CA VAL A 25 -6.79 1.57 -5.97
C VAL A 25 -6.77 3.03 -6.41
N SER A 26 -5.89 3.83 -5.81
CA SER A 26 -5.67 5.22 -6.21
C SER A 26 -5.09 5.30 -7.61
N VAL A 27 -5.48 6.33 -8.34
CA VAL A 27 -5.02 6.62 -9.69
C VAL A 27 -4.38 8.01 -9.73
N ALA A 28 -3.38 8.18 -10.59
CA ALA A 28 -2.87 9.51 -10.91
C ALA A 28 -3.78 10.19 -11.93
N SER A 29 -3.84 11.50 -11.95
CA SER A 29 -4.40 12.22 -13.10
C SER A 29 -3.51 12.02 -14.33
N LEU A 30 -4.07 12.16 -15.53
CA LEU A 30 -3.28 12.09 -16.77
C LEU A 30 -2.17 13.14 -16.79
N SER A 31 -2.45 14.34 -16.27
CA SER A 31 -1.45 15.40 -16.17
C SER A 31 -0.30 15.01 -15.22
N GLU A 32 -0.56 14.37 -14.10
CA GLU A 32 0.49 13.88 -13.19
C GLU A 32 1.30 12.74 -13.81
N ALA A 33 0.65 11.86 -14.59
CA ALA A 33 1.30 10.73 -15.22
C ALA A 33 2.21 11.12 -16.39
N GLU A 34 1.88 12.21 -17.10
CA GLU A 34 2.56 12.63 -18.33
C GLU A 34 3.41 13.91 -18.18
N SER A 35 3.08 14.79 -17.23
CA SER A 35 3.67 16.15 -17.21
C SER A 35 5.12 16.18 -16.74
N ASP A 36 5.85 17.07 -17.39
CA ASP A 36 7.06 17.64 -16.80
C ASP A 36 6.66 18.47 -15.57
N TYR A 37 7.29 18.19 -14.45
CA TYR A 37 6.95 18.80 -13.18
C TYR A 37 7.20 20.30 -13.21
N PRO A 38 6.27 21.14 -12.74
CA PRO A 38 6.62 22.49 -12.34
C PRO A 38 7.70 22.40 -11.27
N SER A 39 8.69 23.25 -11.35
CA SER A 39 9.83 23.33 -10.42
C SER A 39 9.45 23.53 -8.94
N ASP A 40 8.18 23.71 -8.65
CA ASP A 40 7.51 24.03 -7.41
C ASP A 40 6.38 23.07 -7.00
N GLY A 41 6.08 22.06 -7.82
CA GLY A 41 4.97 21.14 -7.59
C GLY A 41 5.42 19.81 -6.99
N VAL A 42 4.82 19.47 -5.87
CA VAL A 42 4.99 18.18 -5.21
C VAL A 42 3.90 17.24 -5.71
N SER A 43 4.25 16.35 -6.61
CA SER A 43 3.46 15.15 -6.82
C SER A 43 4.25 13.95 -6.30
N GLY A 44 3.60 13.12 -5.53
CA GLY A 44 4.16 11.85 -5.12
C GLY A 44 4.34 10.84 -6.26
N THR A 45 4.08 11.22 -7.52
CA THR A 45 4.06 10.33 -8.68
C THR A 45 5.21 10.64 -9.62
N ILE A 46 5.95 9.62 -10.04
CA ILE A 46 6.97 9.73 -11.09
C ILE A 46 6.25 9.75 -12.44
N SER A 47 6.46 10.78 -13.23
CA SER A 47 5.85 10.91 -14.55
C SER A 47 6.63 10.13 -15.63
N SER A 48 5.96 9.82 -16.73
CA SER A 48 6.58 9.20 -17.90
C SER A 48 7.68 10.08 -18.52
N GLN A 49 7.54 11.39 -18.47
CA GLN A 49 8.56 12.32 -18.98
C GLN A 49 9.84 12.29 -18.13
N GLU A 50 9.72 12.19 -16.81
CA GLU A 50 10.89 12.08 -15.93
C GLU A 50 11.68 10.79 -16.19
N ILE A 51 10.99 9.67 -16.41
CA ILE A 51 11.63 8.42 -16.80
C ILE A 51 12.33 8.59 -18.16
N LEU A 52 11.67 9.24 -19.13
CA LEU A 52 12.28 9.51 -20.44
C LEU A 52 13.53 10.38 -20.35
N TYR A 53 13.52 11.42 -19.50
CA TYR A 53 14.71 12.24 -19.29
C TYR A 53 15.88 11.42 -18.74
N GLN A 54 15.63 10.57 -17.76
CA GLN A 54 16.68 9.72 -17.20
C GLN A 54 17.19 8.68 -18.21
N LEU A 55 16.31 8.11 -19.03
CA LEU A 55 16.72 7.21 -20.10
C LEU A 55 17.64 7.91 -21.12
N LEU A 56 17.27 9.11 -21.57
CA LEU A 56 18.07 9.89 -22.52
C LEU A 56 19.46 10.25 -21.94
N ILE A 57 19.52 10.53 -20.65
CA ILE A 57 20.80 10.80 -19.95
C ILE A 57 21.61 9.52 -19.81
N ASN A 58 21.00 8.42 -19.38
CA ASN A 58 21.68 7.14 -19.19
C ASN A 58 22.24 6.57 -20.51
N ASP A 59 21.52 6.77 -21.62
CA ASP A 59 21.94 6.34 -22.96
C ASP A 59 22.97 7.30 -23.60
N GLY A 60 23.34 8.40 -22.92
CA GLY A 60 24.29 9.39 -23.42
C GLY A 60 23.76 10.23 -24.61
N ILE A 61 22.43 10.21 -24.83
CA ILE A 61 21.76 11.03 -25.86
C ILE A 61 21.67 12.49 -25.39
N ALA A 62 21.53 12.69 -24.08
CA ALA A 62 21.54 13.99 -23.44
C ALA A 62 22.57 14.05 -22.32
N GLU A 63 23.26 15.16 -22.19
CA GLU A 63 24.30 15.37 -21.17
C GLU A 63 23.71 15.74 -19.78
N ASP A 64 22.52 16.32 -19.78
CA ASP A 64 21.81 16.75 -18.58
C ASP A 64 20.29 16.82 -18.79
N LEU A 65 19.55 17.19 -17.75
CA LEU A 65 18.09 17.34 -17.77
C LEU A 65 17.63 18.40 -18.79
N VAL A 66 18.37 19.49 -18.96
CA VAL A 66 18.01 20.58 -19.88
C VAL A 66 18.13 20.10 -21.33
N ALA A 67 19.21 19.38 -21.63
CA ALA A 67 19.41 18.76 -22.93
C ALA A 67 18.36 17.67 -23.19
N ALA A 68 18.01 16.84 -22.19
CA ALA A 68 16.99 15.81 -22.32
C ALA A 68 15.61 16.41 -22.62
N LYS A 69 15.20 17.46 -21.90
CA LYS A 69 13.95 18.20 -22.15
C LYS A 69 13.92 18.75 -23.60
N ARG A 70 15.00 19.37 -24.01
CA ARG A 70 15.10 19.91 -25.38
C ARG A 70 15.04 18.81 -26.45
N HIS A 71 15.69 17.69 -26.20
CA HIS A 71 15.67 16.55 -27.11
C HIS A 71 14.26 15.99 -27.24
N LEU A 72 13.60 15.70 -26.10
CA LEU A 72 12.25 15.13 -26.07
C LEU A 72 11.22 16.04 -26.75
N ALA A 73 11.32 17.37 -26.61
CA ALA A 73 10.42 18.32 -27.25
C ALA A 73 10.45 18.30 -28.79
N ASN A 74 11.48 17.71 -29.39
CA ASN A 74 11.62 17.57 -30.83
C ASN A 74 11.20 16.19 -31.37
N LEU A 75 10.82 15.26 -30.47
CA LEU A 75 10.39 13.91 -30.87
C LEU A 75 8.88 13.86 -31.05
N THR A 76 8.45 13.08 -32.03
CA THR A 76 7.04 12.70 -32.20
C THR A 76 6.66 11.60 -31.22
N SER A 77 5.37 11.45 -30.91
CA SER A 77 4.87 10.35 -30.08
C SER A 77 5.25 8.96 -30.61
N SER A 78 5.37 8.81 -31.96
CA SER A 78 5.80 7.55 -32.56
C SER A 78 7.28 7.25 -32.29
N GLU A 79 8.14 8.25 -32.36
CA GLU A 79 9.56 8.12 -32.04
C GLU A 79 9.78 7.81 -30.57
N ILE A 80 9.06 8.51 -29.68
CA ILE A 80 9.07 8.22 -28.23
C ILE A 80 8.63 6.78 -27.97
N ALA A 81 7.53 6.33 -28.56
CA ALA A 81 7.03 4.97 -28.41
C ALA A 81 8.03 3.93 -28.97
N GLY A 82 8.68 4.21 -30.07
CA GLY A 82 9.74 3.38 -30.64
C GLY A 82 10.94 3.27 -29.71
N TYR A 83 11.40 4.41 -29.18
CA TYR A 83 12.50 4.48 -28.23
C TYR A 83 12.22 3.69 -26.95
N LEU A 84 11.03 3.88 -26.35
CA LEU A 84 10.64 3.17 -25.13
C LEU A 84 10.52 1.65 -25.36
N ARG A 85 9.98 1.21 -26.50
CA ARG A 85 9.88 -0.24 -26.81
C ARG A 85 11.23 -0.90 -27.06
N ALA A 86 12.25 -0.13 -27.43
CA ALA A 86 13.62 -0.62 -27.58
C ALA A 86 14.37 -0.75 -26.24
N GLN A 87 13.86 -0.15 -25.16
CA GLN A 87 14.50 -0.23 -23.85
C GLN A 87 14.34 -1.61 -23.22
N THR A 88 15.38 -2.03 -22.49
CA THR A 88 15.29 -3.23 -21.64
C THR A 88 14.51 -2.94 -20.36
N PRO A 89 13.87 -3.95 -19.71
CA PRO A 89 13.27 -3.76 -18.40
C PRO A 89 14.25 -3.19 -17.36
N ALA A 90 15.51 -3.58 -17.41
CA ALA A 90 16.55 -3.09 -16.51
C ALA A 90 16.78 -1.58 -16.69
N ASN A 91 16.87 -1.10 -17.93
CA ASN A 91 17.04 0.33 -18.22
C ASN A 91 15.85 1.16 -17.73
N LEU A 92 14.62 0.66 -17.92
CA LEU A 92 13.41 1.33 -17.44
C LEU A 92 13.40 1.43 -15.90
N LEU A 93 13.74 0.35 -15.19
CA LEU A 93 13.81 0.34 -13.73
C LEU A 93 14.94 1.25 -13.20
N GLN A 94 16.11 1.27 -13.87
CA GLN A 94 17.20 2.17 -13.50
C GLN A 94 16.81 3.64 -13.68
N ALA A 95 16.11 3.98 -14.77
CA ALA A 95 15.64 5.33 -15.01
C ALA A 95 14.58 5.75 -13.98
N GLU A 96 13.65 4.86 -13.62
CA GLU A 96 12.68 5.10 -12.55
C GLU A 96 13.39 5.33 -11.21
N GLN A 97 14.38 4.50 -10.85
CA GLN A 97 15.17 4.68 -9.63
C GLN A 97 15.92 6.02 -9.62
N ALA A 98 16.49 6.43 -10.75
CA ALA A 98 17.19 7.71 -10.87
C ALA A 98 16.25 8.93 -10.77
N ALA A 99 14.97 8.77 -11.10
CA ALA A 99 13.94 9.80 -10.91
C ALA A 99 13.47 9.93 -9.45
N LYS A 100 13.58 8.86 -8.63
CA LYS A 100 13.12 8.79 -7.23
C LYS A 100 13.72 9.81 -6.25
N PRO A 101 15.00 10.23 -6.30
CA PRO A 101 15.55 11.17 -5.32
C PRO A 101 14.80 12.50 -5.22
N ARG A 102 13.93 12.77 -6.18
CA ARG A 102 13.15 14.00 -6.24
C ARG A 102 11.69 13.82 -5.80
N LYS A 103 11.26 12.57 -5.50
CA LYS A 103 9.84 12.26 -5.23
C LYS A 103 9.68 11.04 -4.32
N VAL A 104 8.63 11.07 -3.52
CA VAL A 104 8.32 10.06 -2.50
C VAL A 104 7.35 8.98 -3.04
N GLY A 105 7.05 8.93 -4.33
CA GLY A 105 6.03 8.05 -4.89
C GLY A 105 6.55 7.00 -5.87
N MET A 106 5.68 6.04 -6.18
CA MET A 106 5.83 5.10 -7.29
C MET A 106 5.00 5.57 -8.49
N THR A 107 5.34 5.09 -9.69
CA THR A 107 4.46 5.22 -10.86
C THR A 107 3.08 4.67 -10.54
N ARG A 108 2.03 5.40 -10.89
CA ARG A 108 0.65 5.02 -10.64
C ARG A 108 -0.08 4.71 -11.93
N VAL A 109 -1.13 3.91 -11.79
CA VAL A 109 -2.13 3.73 -12.84
C VAL A 109 -2.87 5.05 -13.04
N PHE A 110 -3.21 5.41 -14.27
CA PHE A 110 -4.02 6.59 -14.59
C PHE A 110 -5.23 6.22 -15.44
N PRO A 111 -6.35 6.96 -15.34
CA PRO A 111 -7.57 6.68 -16.07
C PRO A 111 -7.45 7.18 -17.52
N ASP A 112 -6.98 6.31 -18.42
CA ASP A 112 -6.82 6.58 -19.84
C ASP A 112 -8.15 6.52 -20.64
N GLY A 113 -9.23 6.11 -19.98
CA GLY A 113 -10.54 5.94 -20.58
C GLY A 113 -10.70 4.67 -21.44
N VAL A 114 -9.65 3.84 -21.55
CA VAL A 114 -9.61 2.61 -22.35
C VAL A 114 -9.35 1.38 -21.48
N VAL A 115 -8.17 1.31 -20.85
CA VAL A 115 -7.82 0.23 -19.91
C VAL A 115 -8.41 0.52 -18.54
N VAL A 116 -8.26 1.74 -18.07
CA VAL A 116 -8.88 2.23 -16.84
C VAL A 116 -9.86 3.33 -17.21
N ARG A 117 -11.11 3.15 -16.82
CA ARG A 117 -12.19 4.11 -17.11
C ARG A 117 -11.87 5.51 -16.55
N SER A 118 -12.44 6.54 -17.15
CA SER A 118 -12.24 7.93 -16.74
C SER A 118 -12.70 8.25 -15.32
N ASP A 119 -13.61 7.44 -14.74
CA ASP A 119 -14.04 7.51 -13.35
C ASP A 119 -13.14 6.73 -12.36
N GLY A 120 -12.01 6.23 -12.85
CA GLY A 120 -11.00 5.53 -12.09
C GLY A 120 -11.39 4.10 -11.66
N ILE A 121 -10.51 3.45 -10.89
CA ILE A 121 -10.72 2.06 -10.46
C ILE A 121 -11.99 1.95 -9.58
N VAL A 122 -12.09 2.77 -8.54
CA VAL A 122 -13.21 2.72 -7.59
C VAL A 122 -14.55 3.04 -8.26
N GLY A 123 -14.58 3.99 -9.20
CA GLY A 123 -15.76 4.31 -10.01
C GLY A 123 -16.19 3.11 -10.86
N ALA A 124 -15.25 2.49 -11.53
CA ALA A 124 -15.50 1.30 -12.36
C ALA A 124 -16.02 0.10 -11.54
N LEU A 125 -15.55 -0.10 -10.29
CA LEU A 125 -16.02 -1.19 -9.43
C LEU A 125 -17.47 -1.05 -8.99
N LYS A 126 -18.05 0.15 -9.04
CA LYS A 126 -19.47 0.41 -8.71
C LYS A 126 -20.42 0.13 -9.86
N ASP A 127 -19.92 -0.09 -11.09
CA ASP A 127 -20.74 -0.27 -12.26
C ASP A 127 -21.47 -1.64 -12.22
N PRO A 128 -22.83 -1.67 -12.13
CA PRO A 128 -23.59 -2.91 -12.07
C PRO A 128 -23.58 -3.69 -13.40
N ALA A 129 -23.22 -3.06 -14.50
CA ALA A 129 -23.19 -3.69 -15.83
C ALA A 129 -21.94 -4.52 -16.09
N ARG A 130 -20.91 -4.40 -15.25
CA ARG A 130 -19.66 -5.18 -15.41
C ARG A 130 -19.85 -6.66 -15.10
N THR A 131 -18.94 -7.49 -15.63
CA THR A 131 -18.90 -8.91 -15.32
C THR A 131 -18.67 -9.14 -13.82
N LYS A 132 -19.60 -9.88 -13.18
CA LYS A 132 -19.54 -10.20 -11.75
C LYS A 132 -18.68 -11.43 -11.51
N VAL A 133 -17.65 -11.27 -10.68
CA VAL A 133 -16.81 -12.38 -10.21
C VAL A 133 -16.65 -12.30 -8.69
N PRO A 134 -16.54 -13.42 -7.98
CA PRO A 134 -16.20 -13.40 -6.56
C PRO A 134 -14.83 -12.74 -6.33
N VAL A 135 -14.75 -11.91 -5.30
CA VAL A 135 -13.51 -11.21 -4.94
C VAL A 135 -13.13 -11.51 -3.50
N LEU A 136 -11.87 -11.84 -3.28
CA LEU A 136 -11.22 -11.90 -1.98
C LEU A 136 -10.29 -10.69 -1.88
N VAL A 137 -10.46 -9.85 -0.86
CA VAL A 137 -9.71 -8.60 -0.71
C VAL A 137 -9.28 -8.40 0.73
N GLY A 138 -8.09 -7.90 0.97
CA GLY A 138 -7.65 -7.61 2.32
C GLY A 138 -6.32 -6.89 2.39
N THR A 139 -5.95 -6.56 3.63
CA THR A 139 -4.70 -5.88 4.00
C THR A 139 -4.13 -6.50 5.27
N ASN A 140 -2.91 -6.13 5.59
CA ASN A 140 -2.29 -6.43 6.86
C ASN A 140 -2.62 -5.35 7.89
N ARG A 141 -2.54 -5.66 9.19
CA ARG A 141 -2.84 -4.71 10.28
C ARG A 141 -1.86 -3.54 10.28
N ASP A 142 -0.58 -3.83 10.05
CA ASP A 142 0.52 -2.88 10.22
C ASP A 142 1.23 -2.55 8.90
N GLU A 143 0.48 -2.43 7.79
CA GLU A 143 0.99 -2.23 6.42
C GLU A 143 2.15 -1.23 6.31
N THR A 144 2.03 -0.11 7.02
CA THR A 144 2.99 0.99 6.88
C THR A 144 4.23 0.84 7.76
N LYS A 145 4.23 -0.06 8.75
CA LYS A 145 5.41 -0.29 9.61
C LYS A 145 6.63 -0.69 8.80
N LEU A 146 6.49 -1.51 7.74
CA LEU A 146 7.61 -1.86 6.87
C LEU A 146 8.30 -0.62 6.26
N PHE A 147 7.52 0.36 5.83
CA PHE A 147 8.05 1.58 5.22
C PHE A 147 8.56 2.56 6.27
N ASN A 148 7.87 2.68 7.40
CA ASN A 148 8.26 3.52 8.52
C ASN A 148 9.55 3.01 9.19
N ALA A 149 9.76 1.69 9.22
CA ALA A 149 11.00 1.09 9.71
C ALA A 149 12.23 1.49 8.87
N MET A 150 12.04 1.79 7.58
CA MET A 150 13.10 2.24 6.68
C MET A 150 13.34 3.77 6.75
N ASP A 151 12.49 4.51 7.45
CA ASP A 151 12.62 5.97 7.58
C ASP A 151 13.65 6.32 8.67
N PRO A 152 14.80 6.95 8.33
CA PRO A 152 15.83 7.28 9.29
C PRO A 152 15.39 8.36 10.30
N HIS A 153 14.25 9.01 10.09
CA HIS A 153 13.66 9.95 11.04
C HIS A 153 12.92 9.25 12.17
N LEU A 154 12.35 8.09 11.87
CA LEU A 154 11.57 7.28 12.79
C LEU A 154 12.41 6.21 13.48
N VAL A 155 13.40 5.65 12.77
CA VAL A 155 14.20 4.52 13.23
C VAL A 155 15.69 4.84 13.09
N GLU A 156 16.46 4.57 14.14
CA GLU A 156 17.91 4.63 14.08
C GLU A 156 18.46 3.36 13.43
N TRP A 157 19.28 3.55 12.42
CA TRP A 157 19.95 2.48 11.70
C TRP A 157 21.46 2.54 11.92
N GLY A 158 22.06 1.43 12.26
CA GLY A 158 23.51 1.35 12.48
C GLY A 158 24.04 -0.05 12.34
N GLN A 159 25.37 -0.20 12.59
CA GLN A 159 26.01 -1.49 12.64
C GLN A 159 25.69 -2.16 13.98
N PRO A 160 25.15 -3.37 13.98
CA PRO A 160 24.86 -4.09 15.20
C PRO A 160 26.12 -4.63 15.88
N ASP A 161 26.00 -4.93 17.17
CA ASP A 161 27.05 -5.53 17.98
C ASP A 161 26.93 -7.08 18.09
N GLY A 162 27.95 -7.71 18.65
CA GLY A 162 27.93 -9.11 19.03
C GLY A 162 27.75 -10.09 17.86
N LEU A 163 26.81 -11.02 17.99
CA LEU A 163 26.55 -12.06 16.99
C LEU A 163 26.08 -11.51 15.64
N TRP A 164 25.56 -10.29 15.61
CA TRP A 164 25.01 -9.65 14.40
C TRP A 164 26.00 -8.73 13.69
N SER A 165 27.22 -8.59 14.22
CA SER A 165 28.27 -7.70 13.69
C SER A 165 28.69 -7.99 12.24
N PHE A 166 28.28 -9.12 11.67
CA PHE A 166 28.47 -9.44 10.24
C PHE A 166 27.49 -8.73 9.31
N ILE A 167 26.47 -8.09 9.87
CA ILE A 167 25.50 -7.28 9.13
C ILE A 167 25.99 -5.83 9.13
N ASP A 168 26.16 -5.22 7.96
CA ASP A 168 26.68 -3.86 7.84
C ASP A 168 25.74 -2.82 8.43
N ARG A 169 24.42 -3.05 8.33
CA ARG A 169 23.42 -2.09 8.80
C ARG A 169 22.08 -2.76 9.08
N MET A 170 21.50 -2.48 10.26
CA MET A 170 20.16 -2.91 10.65
C MET A 170 19.47 -1.85 11.50
N PRO A 171 18.12 -1.89 11.71
CA PRO A 171 17.44 -1.04 12.67
C PRO A 171 17.92 -1.36 14.08
N LEU A 172 18.20 -0.34 14.88
CA LEU A 172 18.68 -0.46 16.25
C LEU A 172 17.66 0.03 17.29
N THR A 173 16.94 1.11 16.97
CA THR A 173 16.02 1.73 17.95
C THR A 173 14.92 2.51 17.21
N ILE A 174 13.69 2.39 17.70
CA ILE A 174 12.59 3.29 17.36
C ILE A 174 12.74 4.57 18.17
N LYS A 175 12.95 5.72 17.50
CA LYS A 175 13.31 6.99 18.15
C LYS A 175 12.21 7.54 19.07
N ASN A 176 10.97 7.43 18.65
CA ASN A 176 9.78 7.79 19.43
C ASN A 176 8.70 6.74 19.25
N PRO A 177 8.64 5.70 20.10
CA PRO A 177 7.72 4.58 19.93
C PRO A 177 6.24 4.99 19.83
N ASN A 178 5.78 5.92 20.66
CA ASN A 178 4.37 6.36 20.62
C ASN A 178 4.02 7.06 19.30
N TYR A 179 4.91 7.90 18.79
CA TYR A 179 4.72 8.58 17.53
C TYR A 179 4.81 7.60 16.35
N TYR A 180 5.79 6.68 16.39
CA TYR A 180 5.97 5.63 15.40
C TYR A 180 4.72 4.74 15.28
N GLU A 181 4.22 4.27 16.40
CA GLU A 181 3.02 3.44 16.46
C GLU A 181 1.80 4.19 15.94
N ALA A 182 1.60 5.45 16.37
CA ALA A 182 0.48 6.26 15.91
C ALA A 182 0.54 6.51 14.39
N MET A 183 1.69 6.91 13.85
CA MET A 183 1.86 7.12 12.41
C MET A 183 1.63 5.84 11.61
N SER A 184 2.08 4.69 12.14
CA SER A 184 1.91 3.39 11.51
C SER A 184 0.46 2.93 11.53
N GLU A 185 -0.23 3.10 12.64
CA GLU A 185 -1.64 2.77 12.81
C GLU A 185 -2.51 3.56 11.82
N TYR A 186 -2.40 4.90 11.80
CA TYR A 186 -3.20 5.72 10.88
C TYR A 186 -2.89 5.43 9.41
N GLY A 187 -1.63 5.24 9.07
CA GLY A 187 -1.24 4.88 7.71
C GLY A 187 -1.83 3.53 7.27
N SER A 188 -1.79 2.54 8.15
CA SER A 188 -2.32 1.19 7.89
C SER A 188 -3.86 1.16 7.87
N ASP A 189 -4.50 1.86 8.80
CA ASP A 189 -5.96 2.02 8.83
C ASP A 189 -6.47 2.71 7.55
N PHE A 190 -5.77 3.74 7.08
CA PHE A 190 -6.13 4.39 5.82
C PHE A 190 -5.92 3.47 4.62
N TRP A 191 -4.84 2.68 4.62
CA TRP A 191 -4.62 1.68 3.58
C TRP A 191 -5.76 0.66 3.56
N LYS A 192 -6.13 0.10 4.73
CA LYS A 192 -7.28 -0.80 4.85
C LYS A 192 -8.57 -0.16 4.38
N LEU A 193 -8.86 1.09 4.79
CA LEU A 193 -10.03 1.84 4.35
C LEU A 193 -10.12 1.87 2.82
N ARG A 194 -9.03 2.23 2.13
CA ARG A 194 -9.02 2.41 0.68
C ARG A 194 -8.94 1.08 -0.08
N ALA A 195 -8.05 0.20 0.33
CA ALA A 195 -7.74 -1.04 -0.38
C ALA A 195 -8.75 -2.17 -0.08
N THR A 196 -9.39 -2.15 1.07
CA THR A 196 -10.30 -3.22 1.50
C THR A 196 -11.73 -2.71 1.64
N ASP A 197 -12.01 -1.75 2.54
CA ASP A 197 -13.38 -1.37 2.88
C ASP A 197 -14.08 -0.63 1.73
N ASP A 198 -13.41 0.32 1.05
CA ASP A 198 -13.97 1.05 -0.08
C ASP A 198 -14.13 0.16 -1.32
N VAL A 199 -13.18 -0.76 -1.55
CA VAL A 199 -13.28 -1.76 -2.63
C VAL A 199 -14.45 -2.70 -2.38
N ALA A 200 -14.54 -3.28 -1.17
CA ALA A 200 -15.61 -4.18 -0.80
C ALA A 200 -16.98 -3.51 -0.89
N ARG A 201 -17.09 -2.27 -0.39
CA ARG A 201 -18.30 -1.45 -0.48
C ARG A 201 -18.72 -1.19 -1.92
N SER A 202 -17.75 -0.84 -2.79
CA SER A 202 -18.02 -0.56 -4.21
C SER A 202 -18.48 -1.80 -4.95
N LEU A 203 -17.81 -2.93 -4.75
CA LEU A 203 -18.17 -4.22 -5.35
C LEU A 203 -19.54 -4.72 -4.87
N THR A 204 -19.87 -4.54 -3.60
CA THR A 204 -21.15 -4.94 -3.04
C THR A 204 -22.29 -4.08 -3.59
N GLN A 205 -22.06 -2.79 -3.86
CA GLN A 205 -23.04 -1.93 -4.55
C GLN A 205 -23.37 -2.44 -5.96
N SER A 206 -22.41 -3.07 -6.62
CA SER A 206 -22.63 -3.75 -7.92
C SER A 206 -23.04 -5.22 -7.77
N GLU A 207 -23.52 -5.64 -6.59
CA GLU A 207 -24.01 -7.00 -6.29
C GLU A 207 -22.95 -8.11 -6.44
N GLN A 208 -21.68 -7.82 -6.27
CA GLN A 208 -20.64 -8.84 -6.29
C GLN A 208 -20.46 -9.49 -4.91
N THR A 209 -20.10 -10.77 -4.91
CA THR A 209 -19.74 -11.48 -3.68
C THR A 209 -18.31 -11.15 -3.30
N VAL A 210 -18.14 -10.58 -2.10
CA VAL A 210 -16.85 -10.15 -1.58
C VAL A 210 -16.56 -10.86 -0.25
N PHE A 211 -15.33 -11.34 -0.11
CA PHE A 211 -14.77 -11.82 1.15
C PHE A 211 -13.60 -10.91 1.51
N ALA A 212 -13.58 -10.41 2.74
CA ALA A 212 -12.53 -9.51 3.17
C ALA A 212 -11.72 -10.10 4.34
N TYR A 213 -10.44 -9.71 4.46
CA TYR A 213 -9.59 -10.11 5.57
C TYR A 213 -8.72 -8.95 6.07
N ARG A 214 -8.21 -9.13 7.31
CA ARG A 214 -7.05 -8.43 7.83
C ARG A 214 -6.10 -9.46 8.43
N PHE A 215 -4.84 -9.39 8.04
CA PHE A 215 -3.79 -10.25 8.56
C PHE A 215 -3.12 -9.53 9.74
N ASP A 216 -3.15 -10.15 10.92
CA ASP A 216 -2.77 -9.52 12.19
C ASP A 216 -1.54 -10.17 12.86
N TRP A 217 -1.04 -11.30 12.36
CA TRP A 217 0.07 -12.02 12.95
C TRP A 217 1.32 -11.15 13.12
N ASP A 218 1.84 -11.06 14.33
CA ASP A 218 2.98 -10.21 14.69
C ASP A 218 3.94 -10.82 15.71
N GLU A 219 3.91 -12.14 15.92
CA GLU A 219 4.82 -12.84 16.85
C GLU A 219 6.26 -12.85 16.32
N LEU A 220 6.82 -11.66 16.17
CA LEU A 220 8.19 -11.44 15.73
C LEU A 220 9.15 -11.42 16.92
N PRO A 221 10.42 -11.87 16.73
CA PRO A 221 11.38 -11.94 17.81
C PRO A 221 11.93 -10.57 18.21
N THR A 222 12.44 -10.48 19.43
CA THR A 222 13.31 -9.39 19.86
C THR A 222 14.74 -9.68 19.39
N ILE A 223 15.37 -8.73 18.69
CA ILE A 223 16.74 -8.83 18.21
C ILE A 223 17.51 -7.59 18.70
N GLN A 224 18.60 -7.80 19.45
CA GLN A 224 19.41 -6.71 20.01
C GLN A 224 18.59 -5.64 20.77
N ASP A 225 17.74 -6.08 21.70
CA ASP A 225 16.89 -5.22 22.52
C ASP A 225 15.80 -4.46 21.73
N LEU A 226 15.69 -4.63 20.41
CA LEU A 226 14.62 -4.10 19.60
C LEU A 226 13.56 -5.19 19.38
N ASP A 227 12.32 -4.90 19.76
CA ASP A 227 11.18 -5.74 19.48
C ASP A 227 10.73 -5.56 18.02
N TYR A 228 10.79 -6.63 17.24
CA TYR A 228 10.40 -6.58 15.84
C TYR A 228 8.87 -6.63 15.66
N ALA A 229 8.10 -7.04 16.66
CA ALA A 229 6.66 -6.86 16.67
C ALA A 229 6.28 -5.37 16.72
N ASP A 230 6.98 -4.59 17.55
CA ASP A 230 6.82 -3.14 17.58
C ASP A 230 7.29 -2.49 16.27
N LEU A 231 8.42 -2.96 15.72
CA LEU A 231 9.03 -2.39 14.52
C LEU A 231 8.27 -2.71 13.24
N LEU A 232 7.89 -3.95 13.02
CA LEU A 232 7.31 -4.43 11.77
C LEU A 232 5.86 -4.88 11.92
N GLY A 233 5.50 -5.48 13.07
CA GLY A 233 4.18 -6.03 13.30
C GLY A 233 3.71 -6.94 12.16
N ALA A 234 2.42 -6.99 11.93
CA ALA A 234 1.83 -7.58 10.72
C ALA A 234 2.04 -6.65 9.52
N GLY A 235 3.30 -6.40 9.16
CA GLY A 235 3.70 -5.43 8.14
C GLY A 235 3.37 -5.83 6.72
N HIS A 236 3.63 -4.92 5.77
CA HIS A 236 3.36 -5.16 4.34
C HIS A 236 4.06 -6.41 3.81
N ALA A 237 3.32 -7.23 3.08
CA ALA A 237 3.77 -8.48 2.47
C ALA A 237 4.08 -9.63 3.44
N MET A 238 3.87 -9.48 4.76
CA MET A 238 4.10 -10.56 5.73
C MET A 238 3.17 -11.76 5.50
N GLU A 239 1.95 -11.56 5.05
CA GLU A 239 0.99 -12.62 4.71
C GLU A 239 1.48 -13.55 3.59
N LEU A 240 2.38 -13.06 2.74
CA LEU A 240 2.97 -13.87 1.66
C LEU A 240 3.86 -15.00 2.20
N LEU A 241 4.49 -14.83 3.38
CA LEU A 241 5.25 -15.87 4.05
C LEU A 241 4.37 -17.08 4.39
N PHE A 242 3.11 -16.82 4.75
CA PHE A 242 2.12 -17.81 5.14
C PHE A 242 1.47 -18.49 3.94
N LEU A 243 1.29 -17.77 2.85
CA LEU A 243 0.69 -18.33 1.63
C LEU A 243 1.71 -19.08 0.76
N PHE A 244 2.97 -18.64 0.75
CA PHE A 244 4.02 -19.19 -0.10
C PHE A 244 5.27 -19.58 0.70
N PRO A 245 5.17 -20.44 1.73
CA PRO A 245 6.28 -20.74 2.64
C PRO A 245 7.51 -21.28 1.90
N ALA A 246 7.33 -22.12 0.88
CA ALA A 246 8.45 -22.69 0.11
C ALA A 246 9.27 -21.63 -0.66
N ALA A 247 8.67 -20.52 -1.06
CA ALA A 247 9.38 -19.41 -1.69
C ALA A 247 10.23 -18.62 -0.68
N MET A 248 9.86 -18.68 0.59
CA MET A 248 10.47 -17.92 1.67
C MET A 248 11.51 -18.74 2.46
N GLU A 249 11.42 -20.07 2.49
CA GLU A 249 12.39 -20.96 3.17
C GLU A 249 13.85 -20.73 2.70
N GLN A 250 14.03 -20.18 1.51
CA GLN A 250 15.33 -19.85 0.94
C GLN A 250 15.87 -18.49 1.39
N THR A 251 15.08 -17.69 2.09
CA THR A 251 15.52 -16.37 2.58
C THR A 251 15.97 -16.47 4.03
N LEU A 252 17.08 -15.80 4.39
CA LEU A 252 17.53 -15.66 5.78
C LEU A 252 16.42 -15.02 6.65
N VAL A 253 15.60 -14.16 6.04
CA VAL A 253 14.50 -13.44 6.68
C VAL A 253 13.49 -14.40 7.33
N SER A 254 13.10 -15.50 6.66
CA SER A 254 12.11 -16.44 7.21
C SER A 254 12.61 -17.16 8.48
N LYS A 255 13.90 -17.49 8.54
CA LYS A 255 14.49 -18.18 9.71
C LYS A 255 14.68 -17.27 10.90
N PHE A 256 14.87 -15.98 10.67
CA PHE A 256 15.05 -14.99 11.73
C PHE A 256 13.72 -14.32 12.15
N VAL A 257 12.74 -14.27 11.24
CA VAL A 257 11.48 -13.57 11.44
C VAL A 257 10.43 -14.42 12.18
N ILE A 258 10.42 -15.75 12.00
CA ILE A 258 9.37 -16.61 12.57
C ILE A 258 9.76 -17.16 13.97
N GLY A 259 11.01 -17.14 14.37
CA GLY A 259 11.49 -17.45 15.73
C GLY A 259 10.76 -18.59 16.45
N ASP A 260 10.46 -18.39 17.73
CA ASP A 260 9.78 -19.38 18.60
C ASP A 260 8.28 -19.53 18.30
N GLY A 261 7.70 -18.66 17.47
CA GLY A 261 6.31 -18.70 17.00
C GLY A 261 6.06 -19.68 15.84
N ALA A 262 7.05 -20.46 15.42
CA ALA A 262 7.00 -21.28 14.19
C ALA A 262 5.80 -22.25 14.15
N GLU A 263 5.43 -22.89 15.27
CA GLU A 263 4.32 -23.85 15.26
C GLU A 263 2.97 -23.18 15.09
N SER A 264 2.72 -22.02 15.72
CA SER A 264 1.48 -21.26 15.55
C SER A 264 1.41 -20.64 14.15
N ALA A 265 2.53 -20.11 13.64
CA ALA A 265 2.67 -19.61 12.30
C ALA A 265 2.38 -20.70 11.25
N ASP A 266 2.90 -21.93 11.44
CA ASP A 266 2.62 -23.06 10.55
C ASP A 266 1.15 -23.42 10.51
N ARG A 267 0.48 -23.43 11.67
CA ARG A 267 -0.98 -23.67 11.75
C ARG A 267 -1.77 -22.60 11.00
N LEU A 268 -1.48 -21.33 11.26
CA LEU A 268 -2.10 -20.20 10.57
C LEU A 268 -1.83 -20.27 9.06
N SER A 269 -0.60 -20.53 8.65
CA SER A 269 -0.22 -20.73 7.25
C SER A 269 -1.04 -21.83 6.58
N GLN A 270 -1.20 -22.96 7.23
CA GLN A 270 -2.04 -24.07 6.72
C GLN A 270 -3.49 -23.63 6.54
N GLN A 271 -4.07 -22.93 7.52
CA GLN A 271 -5.45 -22.47 7.48
C GLN A 271 -5.65 -21.42 6.38
N MET A 272 -4.74 -20.45 6.25
CA MET A 272 -4.79 -19.45 5.17
C MET A 272 -4.73 -20.12 3.79
N ARG A 273 -3.78 -21.03 3.56
CA ARG A 273 -3.66 -21.75 2.29
C ARG A 273 -4.92 -22.55 1.98
N ASN A 274 -5.59 -23.13 2.97
CA ASN A 274 -6.85 -23.83 2.77
C ASN A 274 -7.95 -22.88 2.27
N TYR A 275 -8.10 -21.70 2.89
CA TYR A 275 -9.07 -20.69 2.46
C TYR A 275 -8.78 -20.18 1.05
N TRP A 276 -7.52 -19.82 0.76
CA TRP A 276 -7.13 -19.32 -0.57
C TRP A 276 -7.35 -20.36 -1.66
N ALA A 277 -6.97 -21.61 -1.40
CA ALA A 277 -7.21 -22.72 -2.32
C ALA A 277 -8.71 -22.95 -2.53
N ALA A 278 -9.50 -23.03 -1.47
CA ALA A 278 -10.95 -23.18 -1.55
C ALA A 278 -11.58 -22.06 -2.39
N PHE A 279 -11.19 -20.80 -2.14
CA PHE A 279 -11.65 -19.66 -2.94
C PHE A 279 -11.20 -19.75 -4.40
N ALA A 280 -9.94 -20.08 -4.66
CA ALA A 280 -9.41 -20.20 -6.02
C ALA A 280 -10.14 -21.27 -6.84
N TYR A 281 -10.49 -22.40 -6.23
CA TYR A 281 -11.25 -23.45 -6.90
C TYR A 281 -12.74 -23.13 -7.04
N THR A 282 -13.38 -22.64 -5.99
CA THR A 282 -14.85 -22.59 -5.89
C THR A 282 -15.45 -21.18 -5.92
N GLY A 283 -14.65 -20.12 -5.68
CA GLY A 283 -15.13 -18.75 -5.41
C GLY A 283 -15.70 -18.57 -4.00
N LYS A 284 -15.56 -19.58 -3.12
CA LYS A 284 -16.09 -19.59 -1.74
C LYS A 284 -15.01 -20.12 -0.80
N PRO A 285 -14.43 -19.31 0.10
CA PRO A 285 -13.34 -19.74 0.96
C PRO A 285 -13.74 -20.82 1.98
N ASN A 286 -15.04 -20.97 2.26
CA ASN A 286 -15.57 -21.93 3.22
C ASN A 286 -15.87 -23.30 2.63
N LEU A 287 -15.73 -23.50 1.31
CA LEU A 287 -16.19 -24.71 0.62
C LEU A 287 -15.04 -25.68 0.35
N GLY A 288 -15.22 -26.94 0.79
CA GLY A 288 -14.24 -28.00 0.51
C GLY A 288 -12.99 -27.94 1.38
N LEU A 289 -13.08 -27.32 2.52
CA LEU A 289 -11.98 -27.26 3.49
C LEU A 289 -11.65 -28.68 4.02
N PRO A 290 -10.38 -29.02 4.17
CA PRO A 290 -9.95 -30.35 4.62
C PRO A 290 -10.23 -30.58 6.11
N ALA A 291 -10.41 -29.51 6.90
CA ALA A 291 -10.76 -29.54 8.31
C ALA A 291 -11.69 -28.38 8.64
N PRO A 292 -12.50 -28.45 9.72
CA PRO A 292 -13.29 -27.32 10.19
C PRO A 292 -12.40 -26.11 10.50
N GLN A 293 -12.81 -24.95 9.98
CA GLN A 293 -12.18 -23.66 10.23
C GLN A 293 -13.28 -22.63 10.50
N PRO A 294 -12.99 -21.47 11.12
CA PRO A 294 -13.95 -20.38 11.30
C PRO A 294 -14.62 -20.00 9.97
N THR A 295 -15.90 -19.71 10.00
CA THR A 295 -16.63 -19.33 8.79
C THR A 295 -16.21 -17.94 8.36
N TRP A 296 -15.73 -17.79 7.13
CA TRP A 296 -15.43 -16.50 6.53
C TRP A 296 -16.72 -15.81 6.09
N PRO A 297 -17.11 -14.66 6.67
CA PRO A 297 -18.35 -13.99 6.31
C PRO A 297 -18.27 -13.37 4.92
N VAL A 298 -19.39 -13.33 4.22
CA VAL A 298 -19.55 -12.46 3.04
C VAL A 298 -19.63 -11.02 3.51
N TRP A 299 -18.85 -10.14 2.89
CA TRP A 299 -18.82 -8.73 3.26
C TRP A 299 -20.17 -8.04 3.02
N GLN A 300 -20.61 -7.27 3.99
CA GLN A 300 -21.86 -6.52 3.96
C GLN A 300 -21.65 -5.11 4.50
N ALA A 301 -22.36 -4.13 3.90
CA ALA A 301 -22.28 -2.73 4.31
C ALA A 301 -23.14 -2.41 5.57
N ALA A 302 -23.99 -3.34 6.01
CA ALA A 302 -24.87 -3.13 7.16
C ALA A 302 -24.07 -2.98 8.46
N ASP A 303 -24.55 -2.19 9.41
CA ASP A 303 -23.92 -2.01 10.70
C ASP A 303 -24.04 -3.26 11.58
N ASN A 304 -23.06 -3.45 12.45
CA ASN A 304 -22.99 -4.54 13.44
C ASN A 304 -23.11 -5.96 12.87
N VAL A 305 -22.73 -6.16 11.61
CA VAL A 305 -22.61 -7.50 11.01
C VAL A 305 -21.15 -7.86 10.82
N GLU A 306 -20.85 -9.15 10.97
CA GLU A 306 -19.55 -9.69 10.65
C GLU A 306 -19.27 -9.51 9.15
N ARG A 307 -18.10 -8.95 8.82
CA ARG A 307 -17.80 -8.57 7.44
C ARG A 307 -16.42 -8.96 6.94
N PHE A 308 -15.47 -9.19 7.83
CA PHE A 308 -14.16 -9.67 7.43
C PHE A 308 -13.59 -10.64 8.46
N LEU A 309 -12.60 -11.41 8.03
CA LEU A 309 -11.88 -12.34 8.88
C LEU A 309 -10.57 -11.69 9.32
N VAL A 310 -10.31 -11.69 10.62
CA VAL A 310 -8.99 -11.45 11.18
C VAL A 310 -8.23 -12.77 11.11
N LEU A 311 -7.03 -12.72 10.57
CA LEU A 311 -6.14 -13.88 10.41
C LEU A 311 -4.96 -13.70 11.36
N ASP A 312 -5.06 -14.34 12.49
CA ASP A 312 -4.08 -14.26 13.58
C ASP A 312 -3.75 -15.65 14.12
N SER A 313 -2.67 -15.75 14.89
CA SER A 313 -2.28 -17.01 15.50
C SER A 313 -3.16 -17.34 16.69
N ASP A 314 -3.17 -18.63 17.06
CA ASP A 314 -3.88 -19.13 18.24
C ASP A 314 -3.18 -18.77 19.58
N GLN A 315 -2.02 -18.15 19.51
CA GLN A 315 -1.34 -17.58 20.69
C GLN A 315 -1.93 -16.22 21.08
N ASP A 316 -2.57 -15.54 20.15
CA ASP A 316 -3.27 -14.28 20.38
C ASP A 316 -4.80 -14.47 20.21
N GLN A 317 -5.41 -13.90 19.17
CA GLN A 317 -6.87 -13.94 18.98
C GLN A 317 -7.34 -15.14 18.18
N GLY A 318 -6.45 -15.77 17.42
CA GLY A 318 -6.80 -16.78 16.44
C GLY A 318 -7.54 -16.18 15.23
N ILE A 319 -8.10 -17.06 14.41
CA ILE A 319 -8.93 -16.65 13.27
C ILE A 319 -10.33 -16.32 13.77
N VAL A 320 -10.72 -15.05 13.72
CA VAL A 320 -12.02 -14.55 14.19
C VAL A 320 -12.67 -13.62 13.16
N SER A 321 -14.00 -13.57 13.16
CA SER A 321 -14.72 -12.59 12.36
C SER A 321 -14.83 -11.25 13.07
N SER A 322 -14.91 -10.16 12.29
CA SER A 322 -14.99 -8.79 12.81
C SER A 322 -16.12 -8.00 12.15
N THR A 323 -16.75 -7.15 12.96
CA THR A 323 -17.77 -6.18 12.51
C THR A 323 -17.18 -4.81 12.18
N ALA A 324 -15.90 -4.58 12.46
CA ALA A 324 -15.26 -3.28 12.29
C ALA A 324 -15.26 -2.83 10.82
N ALA A 325 -15.62 -1.58 10.59
CA ALA A 325 -15.50 -0.93 9.29
C ALA A 325 -14.91 0.45 9.48
N LEU A 326 -13.96 0.80 8.63
CA LEU A 326 -13.35 2.11 8.64
C LEU A 326 -14.13 3.06 7.73
N THR A 327 -14.20 4.31 8.15
CA THR A 327 -14.66 5.43 7.33
C THR A 327 -13.66 6.58 7.45
N LEU A 328 -13.55 7.38 6.40
CA LEU A 328 -12.64 8.53 6.42
C LEU A 328 -12.98 9.50 7.57
N ASN A 329 -14.25 9.82 7.75
CA ASN A 329 -14.68 10.70 8.83
C ASN A 329 -14.35 10.13 10.22
N GLY A 330 -14.49 8.81 10.39
CA GLY A 330 -14.12 8.14 11.65
C GLY A 330 -12.62 8.20 11.93
N LEU A 331 -11.78 8.00 10.90
CA LEU A 331 -10.33 8.12 11.04
C LEU A 331 -9.90 9.56 11.33
N LEU A 332 -10.48 10.55 10.66
CA LEU A 332 -10.19 11.96 10.91
C LEU A 332 -10.60 12.39 12.32
N ALA A 333 -11.78 11.98 12.78
CA ALA A 333 -12.25 12.27 14.14
C ALA A 333 -11.37 11.62 15.22
N LYS A 334 -10.90 10.39 14.97
CA LYS A 334 -9.94 9.70 15.84
C LYS A 334 -8.60 10.44 15.88
N LEU A 335 -8.06 10.82 14.72
CA LEU A 335 -6.80 11.54 14.60
C LEU A 335 -6.83 12.91 15.30
N GLU A 336 -7.94 13.63 15.20
CA GLU A 336 -8.14 14.94 15.83
C GLU A 336 -8.00 14.90 17.35
N GLN A 337 -8.38 13.79 17.97
CA GLN A 337 -8.40 13.61 19.42
C GLN A 337 -7.26 12.75 19.96
N ASP A 338 -6.40 12.21 19.10
CA ASP A 338 -5.34 11.30 19.51
C ASP A 338 -4.25 12.02 20.34
N PRO A 339 -4.08 11.65 21.63
CA PRO A 339 -3.12 12.31 22.51
C PRO A 339 -1.65 11.98 22.18
N ARG A 340 -1.38 10.97 21.35
CA ARG A 340 -0.02 10.61 20.93
C ARG A 340 0.60 11.65 19.99
N PHE A 341 -0.23 12.55 19.44
CA PHE A 341 0.21 13.64 18.57
C PHE A 341 0.00 15.01 19.22
N ASP A 342 0.97 15.89 19.05
CA ASP A 342 0.74 17.32 19.14
C ASP A 342 0.00 17.83 17.87
N LEU A 343 -0.27 19.12 17.79
CA LEU A 343 -0.93 19.70 16.62
C LEU A 343 -0.13 19.49 15.33
N MET A 344 1.21 19.60 15.41
CA MET A 344 2.07 19.41 14.25
C MET A 344 2.01 17.95 13.78
N GLY A 345 2.14 16.99 14.68
CA GLY A 345 2.05 15.57 14.37
C GLY A 345 0.70 15.19 13.74
N ARG A 346 -0.42 15.78 14.22
CA ARG A 346 -1.73 15.58 13.61
C ARG A 346 -1.79 16.10 12.18
N CYS A 347 -1.26 17.29 11.91
CA CYS A 347 -1.19 17.85 10.56
C CYS A 347 -0.28 17.00 9.65
N GLN A 348 0.84 16.48 10.16
CA GLN A 348 1.73 15.59 9.43
C GLN A 348 1.05 14.24 9.12
N ALA A 349 0.35 13.65 10.09
CA ALA A 349 -0.41 12.42 9.88
C ALA A 349 -1.51 12.62 8.83
N LEU A 350 -2.30 13.69 8.95
CA LEU A 350 -3.30 14.07 7.95
C LEU A 350 -2.68 14.20 6.56
N TYR A 351 -1.53 14.85 6.47
CA TYR A 351 -0.79 15.00 5.24
C TYR A 351 -0.33 13.65 4.67
N GLY A 352 0.24 12.78 5.50
CA GLY A 352 0.62 11.43 5.10
C GLY A 352 -0.55 10.61 4.55
N LEU A 353 -1.72 10.72 5.19
CA LEU A 353 -2.95 10.06 4.73
C LEU A 353 -3.41 10.58 3.37
N THR A 354 -3.25 11.88 3.09
CA THR A 354 -3.68 12.48 1.82
C THR A 354 -2.74 12.19 0.66
N TYR A 355 -1.43 12.25 0.91
CA TYR A 355 -0.43 12.31 -0.15
C TYR A 355 0.27 10.99 -0.45
N ARG A 356 0.71 10.26 0.56
CA ARG A 356 1.40 8.99 0.35
C ARG A 356 0.53 7.97 -0.35
N ASN A 357 -0.77 8.00 -0.10
CA ASN A 357 -1.72 7.02 -0.63
C ASN A 357 -2.51 7.52 -1.86
N GLY A 358 -2.29 8.75 -2.33
CA GLY A 358 -2.69 9.22 -3.64
C GLY A 358 -4.15 9.54 -3.89
N ASP A 359 -5.00 9.39 -2.90
CA ASP A 359 -6.38 9.84 -2.98
C ASP A 359 -6.48 11.10 -2.13
N GLY A 360 -6.36 12.27 -2.76
CA GLY A 360 -6.48 13.53 -2.06
C GLY A 360 -7.67 13.48 -1.08
N ILE A 361 -7.46 13.84 0.19
CA ILE A 361 -8.57 14.17 1.07
C ILE A 361 -9.28 15.34 0.40
N ASP A 362 -10.61 15.28 0.36
CA ASP A 362 -11.43 16.41 -0.06
C ASP A 362 -10.86 17.70 0.57
N PRO A 363 -10.53 18.73 -0.21
CA PRO A 363 -10.11 20.02 0.32
C PRO A 363 -10.99 20.55 1.44
N ALA A 364 -12.28 20.21 1.44
CA ALA A 364 -13.20 20.57 2.52
C ALA A 364 -12.87 19.87 3.86
N ALA A 365 -12.47 18.59 3.83
CA ALA A 365 -12.05 17.87 5.03
C ALA A 365 -10.76 18.46 5.61
N TRP A 366 -9.84 18.88 4.75
CA TRP A 366 -8.64 19.62 5.14
C TRP A 366 -8.95 20.96 5.80
N GLN A 367 -9.95 21.69 5.26
CA GLN A 367 -10.37 22.99 5.80
C GLN A 367 -11.02 22.90 7.20
N THR A 368 -11.64 21.81 7.53
CA THR A 368 -12.32 21.63 8.81
C THR A 368 -11.48 20.93 9.87
N PHE A 369 -10.47 20.18 9.46
CA PHE A 369 -9.62 19.41 10.36
C PHE A 369 -8.87 20.32 11.34
N ALA A 370 -8.83 19.95 12.63
CA ALA A 370 -8.24 20.73 13.72
C ALA A 370 -8.71 22.20 13.75
N ALA A 371 -9.98 22.45 13.46
CA ALA A 371 -10.58 23.78 13.35
C ALA A 371 -9.81 24.72 12.38
N GLY A 372 -9.29 24.17 11.30
CA GLY A 372 -8.51 24.90 10.31
C GLY A 372 -7.07 25.24 10.72
N GLN A 373 -6.59 24.75 11.85
CA GLN A 373 -5.24 25.06 12.33
C GLN A 373 -4.12 24.45 11.47
N CYS A 374 -4.43 23.42 10.65
CA CYS A 374 -3.51 22.91 9.64
C CYS A 374 -3.46 23.78 8.38
N LEU A 375 -4.40 24.73 8.19
CA LEU A 375 -4.53 25.59 7.00
C LEU A 375 -3.58 26.78 6.96
N ASP A 376 -3.14 27.31 8.11
CA ASP A 376 -2.10 28.36 8.18
C ASP A 376 -0.76 27.87 7.59
N ARG A 377 -0.71 26.60 7.28
CA ARG A 377 0.31 25.94 6.52
C ARG A 377 -0.38 25.39 5.30
N ASP A 378 -0.45 26.22 4.24
CA ASP A 378 -1.01 25.76 3.00
C ASP A 378 -0.33 24.45 2.63
N TYR A 379 -1.07 23.62 1.91
CA TYR A 379 -0.63 22.34 1.47
C TYR A 379 0.78 22.35 0.86
N GLN A 380 1.15 23.39 0.09
CA GLN A 380 2.48 23.56 -0.48
C GLN A 380 3.52 23.84 0.60
N THR A 381 3.17 24.62 1.62
CA THR A 381 4.07 24.90 2.76
C THR A 381 4.30 23.66 3.62
N VAL A 382 3.27 22.88 3.92
CA VAL A 382 3.44 21.60 4.66
C VAL A 382 4.26 20.61 3.84
N THR A 383 4.04 20.55 2.55
CA THR A 383 4.82 19.74 1.62
C THR A 383 6.28 20.16 1.59
N GLN A 384 6.55 21.45 1.40
CA GLN A 384 7.91 21.99 1.39
C GLN A 384 8.59 21.86 2.75
N LEU A 385 7.84 21.93 3.86
CA LEU A 385 8.37 21.68 5.19
C LEU A 385 8.70 20.22 5.43
N LEU A 386 7.87 19.29 4.94
CA LEU A 386 8.15 17.85 5.00
C LEU A 386 9.29 17.45 4.06
N GLU A 387 9.48 18.16 2.96
CA GLU A 387 10.61 17.96 2.05
C GLU A 387 11.90 18.63 2.54
N ARG A 388 11.80 19.78 3.20
CA ARG A 388 12.96 20.53 3.76
C ARG A 388 13.33 20.08 5.16
N GLN A 389 12.39 19.64 5.94
CA GLN A 389 12.67 18.81 7.08
C GLN A 389 12.99 17.44 6.49
N GLN A 390 14.16 17.33 5.95
CA GLN A 390 14.97 16.17 6.15
C GLN A 390 14.83 15.87 7.64
N PHE A 391 13.78 15.12 7.99
CA PHE A 391 13.59 14.53 9.29
C PHE A 391 14.63 13.46 9.50
#